data_9757db03c75012272d6ea55b8055023d
#
_entry.id   9757db03c75012272d6ea55b8055023d
#
_cell.length_a   1.000
_cell.length_b   1.000
_cell.length_c   1.000
_cell.angle_alpha   90.00
_cell.angle_beta   90.00
_cell.angle_gamma   90.00
#
_symmetry.space_group_name_H-M   'P 1'
#
loop_
_entity.id
_entity.type
_entity.pdbx_description
1 polymer ?
#
loop_
_entity_poly.entity_id
_entity_poly.type
_entity_poly.pdbx_seq_one_letter_code
_entity_poly.pdbx_strand_id
1 'polypeptide(L)'
;LRIDSDLEHDPAPILSYAKRRLQEAGLKTRIIGPEDGPALIATFGRKGGMLFSGHLDTVPTGEDWTRGQGEEDDNRIYGRGTVDMKGACAAMIEAAATLVREEVPVTVAFTTDEEEQMVGVNSVIEEPAVRRAKGIIVGEPTALCPAYREKGMFRFRLTTMGKAAHSSQPWLGEDAVLKMHYCLDRLLDLAEISSQRSTGMTMCFSTIQGGAKNNVVADRCTTEIDVRFPLPQTSHDIHDIIVNRLRGESYRMDVDYVLEAFESDPSSPLNAEMSRFLGTEPIVVPYATEAPKYASVNPRVCICGPGDPDLAHTADEFVEVRELDEMYDLLVHMGRHAQG
;
A
#
# COMPACT_ATOMS: atom_id res chain seq x y z
N LEU A 1 6.18 10.32 -14.16
CA LEU A 1 7.09 10.87 -13.14
C LEU A 1 7.10 12.42 -13.12
N ARG A 2 7.06 13.08 -14.28
CA ARG A 2 7.06 14.54 -14.37
C ARG A 2 5.74 15.23 -13.97
N ILE A 3 4.68 14.47 -13.79
CA ILE A 3 3.42 14.93 -13.21
C ILE A 3 3.52 14.63 -11.73
N ASP A 4 3.52 15.69 -10.93
CA ASP A 4 3.48 15.54 -9.48
C ASP A 4 2.13 14.97 -9.05
N SER A 5 2.15 13.98 -8.20
CA SER A 5 0.98 13.26 -7.75
C SER A 5 1.15 12.77 -6.30
N ASP A 6 1.96 13.49 -5.52
CA ASP A 6 2.00 13.23 -4.09
C ASP A 6 0.68 13.63 -3.42
N LEU A 7 0.48 13.16 -2.20
CA LEU A 7 -0.77 13.31 -1.47
C LEU A 7 -1.18 14.77 -1.16
N GLU A 8 -0.28 15.73 -1.37
CA GLU A 8 -0.55 17.17 -1.20
C GLU A 8 -1.07 17.81 -2.50
N HIS A 9 -1.02 17.09 -3.63
CA HIS A 9 -1.38 17.59 -4.95
C HIS A 9 -2.71 17.02 -5.47
N ASP A 10 -3.37 17.81 -6.33
CA ASP A 10 -4.59 17.37 -7.02
C ASP A 10 -4.29 16.13 -7.91
N PRO A 11 -4.97 15.00 -7.73
CA PRO A 11 -4.77 13.81 -8.55
C PRO A 11 -5.29 13.94 -9.99
N ALA A 12 -6.07 14.98 -10.32
CA ALA A 12 -6.70 15.12 -11.63
C ALA A 12 -5.71 15.17 -12.82
N PRO A 13 -4.52 15.81 -12.73
CA PRO A 13 -3.55 15.82 -13.83
C PRO A 13 -3.06 14.42 -14.20
N ILE A 14 -2.65 13.60 -13.21
CA ILE A 14 -2.12 12.25 -13.46
C ILE A 14 -3.23 11.31 -13.93
N LEU A 15 -4.43 11.39 -13.36
CA LEU A 15 -5.60 10.64 -13.81
C LEU A 15 -5.97 10.99 -15.25
N SER A 16 -5.94 12.28 -15.61
CA SER A 16 -6.24 12.73 -16.98
C SER A 16 -5.20 12.22 -17.98
N TYR A 17 -3.93 12.18 -17.58
CA TYR A 17 -2.86 11.61 -18.39
C TYR A 17 -3.05 10.10 -18.62
N ALA A 18 -3.22 9.34 -17.55
CA ALA A 18 -3.41 7.88 -17.63
C ALA A 18 -4.69 7.53 -18.43
N LYS A 19 -5.78 8.26 -18.17
CA LYS A 19 -7.04 8.11 -18.91
C LYS A 19 -6.84 8.31 -20.41
N ARG A 20 -6.17 9.38 -20.82
CA ARG A 20 -5.88 9.65 -22.23
C ARG A 20 -5.07 8.54 -22.87
N ARG A 21 -3.99 8.08 -22.24
CA ARG A 21 -3.14 7.00 -22.74
C ARG A 21 -3.93 5.70 -22.94
N LEU A 22 -4.79 5.34 -21.98
CA LEU A 22 -5.63 4.15 -22.08
C LEU A 22 -6.74 4.30 -23.15
N GLN A 23 -7.27 5.51 -23.36
CA GLN A 23 -8.21 5.80 -24.45
C GLN A 23 -7.54 5.69 -25.83
N GLU A 24 -6.34 6.24 -25.98
CA GLU A 24 -5.53 6.12 -27.20
C GLU A 24 -5.21 4.66 -27.52
N ALA A 25 -5.02 3.82 -26.49
CA ALA A 25 -4.86 2.38 -26.61
C ALA A 25 -6.18 1.62 -26.96
N GLY A 26 -7.33 2.29 -26.95
CA GLY A 26 -8.62 1.70 -27.34
C GLY A 26 -9.48 1.17 -26.18
N LEU A 27 -9.11 1.42 -24.92
CA LEU A 27 -9.92 1.03 -23.79
C LEU A 27 -11.04 2.04 -23.51
N LYS A 28 -12.16 1.56 -22.99
CA LYS A 28 -13.24 2.40 -22.45
C LYS A 28 -12.89 2.78 -21.01
N THR A 29 -12.79 4.08 -20.73
CA THR A 29 -12.34 4.61 -19.45
C THR A 29 -13.45 5.32 -18.69
N ARG A 30 -13.46 5.20 -17.37
CA ARG A 30 -14.27 5.98 -16.43
C ARG A 30 -13.46 6.35 -15.22
N ILE A 31 -13.68 7.55 -14.69
CA ILE A 31 -13.25 7.92 -13.33
C ILE A 31 -14.42 7.62 -12.41
N ILE A 32 -14.15 6.96 -11.31
CA ILE A 32 -15.11 6.48 -10.31
C ILE A 32 -14.57 6.81 -8.91
N GLY A 33 -15.37 6.63 -7.89
CA GLY A 33 -14.97 6.89 -6.51
C GLY A 33 -15.30 8.29 -6.01
N PRO A 34 -15.06 8.54 -4.73
CA PRO A 34 -15.27 9.84 -4.11
C PRO A 34 -14.20 10.87 -4.53
N GLU A 35 -14.39 12.14 -4.16
CA GLU A 35 -13.46 13.23 -4.50
C GLU A 35 -12.10 13.09 -3.79
N ASP A 36 -12.08 12.51 -2.60
CA ASP A 36 -10.88 12.26 -1.77
C ASP A 36 -10.15 10.97 -2.11
N GLY A 37 -10.64 10.16 -3.04
CA GLY A 37 -10.03 8.93 -3.52
C GLY A 37 -10.56 8.55 -4.91
N PRO A 38 -10.38 9.40 -5.94
CA PRO A 38 -10.84 9.07 -7.28
C PRO A 38 -10.00 7.95 -7.88
N ALA A 39 -10.65 7.04 -8.59
CA ALA A 39 -10.00 5.93 -9.29
C ALA A 39 -10.36 5.93 -10.78
N LEU A 40 -9.43 5.44 -11.59
CA LEU A 40 -9.63 5.26 -13.03
C LEU A 40 -9.83 3.77 -13.31
N ILE A 41 -10.93 3.42 -13.95
CA ILE A 41 -11.12 2.08 -14.52
C ILE A 41 -11.18 2.13 -16.04
N ALA A 42 -10.45 1.24 -16.69
CA ALA A 42 -10.38 1.11 -18.13
C ALA A 42 -10.60 -0.34 -18.54
N THR A 43 -11.46 -0.59 -19.52
CA THR A 43 -11.85 -1.94 -19.93
C THR A 43 -11.84 -2.11 -21.45
N PHE A 44 -11.36 -3.27 -21.91
CA PHE A 44 -11.50 -3.72 -23.28
C PHE A 44 -12.07 -5.15 -23.31
N GLY A 45 -12.98 -5.39 -24.26
CA GLY A 45 -13.67 -6.70 -24.39
C GLY A 45 -14.86 -6.85 -23.42
N ARG A 46 -15.68 -7.88 -23.67
CA ARG A 46 -16.88 -8.18 -22.87
C ARG A 46 -16.71 -9.37 -21.93
N LYS A 47 -15.76 -10.24 -22.21
CA LYS A 47 -15.43 -11.41 -21.38
C LYS A 47 -14.38 -11.00 -20.35
N GLY A 48 -14.36 -11.66 -19.19
CA GLY A 48 -13.32 -11.43 -18.20
C GLY A 48 -11.93 -11.75 -18.77
N GLY A 49 -11.01 -10.80 -18.66
CA GLY A 49 -9.59 -10.93 -18.96
C GLY A 49 -8.78 -10.76 -17.67
N MET A 50 -7.48 -10.52 -17.77
CA MET A 50 -6.67 -10.09 -16.65
C MET A 50 -7.07 -8.67 -16.22
N LEU A 51 -6.93 -8.40 -14.92
CA LEU A 51 -6.99 -7.07 -14.37
C LEU A 51 -5.60 -6.69 -13.86
N PHE A 52 -5.13 -5.53 -14.27
CA PHE A 52 -3.89 -4.92 -13.78
C PHE A 52 -4.26 -3.73 -12.89
N SER A 53 -3.77 -3.74 -11.66
CA SER A 53 -4.05 -2.72 -10.66
C SER A 53 -2.79 -2.04 -10.17
N GLY A 54 -2.88 -0.74 -9.98
CA GLY A 54 -1.84 0.06 -9.37
C GLY A 54 -2.35 1.41 -8.90
N HIS A 55 -1.51 2.13 -8.16
CA HIS A 55 -1.81 3.49 -7.74
C HIS A 55 -0.95 4.52 -8.49
N LEU A 56 -1.45 5.76 -8.56
CA LEU A 56 -0.80 6.86 -9.25
C LEU A 56 -0.30 7.96 -8.30
N ASP A 57 -0.77 7.93 -7.06
CA ASP A 57 -0.25 8.77 -5.98
C ASP A 57 1.13 8.32 -5.53
N THR A 58 1.81 9.17 -4.81
CA THR A 58 3.13 8.90 -4.25
C THR A 58 3.29 9.66 -2.93
N VAL A 59 4.23 9.22 -2.09
CA VAL A 59 4.71 10.06 -1.00
C VAL A 59 5.56 11.23 -1.56
N PRO A 60 5.73 12.33 -0.81
CA PRO A 60 6.61 13.44 -1.22
C PRO A 60 8.07 13.01 -1.43
N THR A 61 8.80 13.76 -2.27
CA THR A 61 10.21 13.46 -2.59
C THR A 61 11.17 13.61 -1.40
N GLY A 62 10.85 14.47 -0.42
CA GLY A 62 11.73 14.76 0.71
C GLY A 62 12.89 15.73 0.34
N GLU A 63 13.66 16.14 1.36
CA GLU A 63 14.71 17.17 1.22
C GLU A 63 16.02 16.63 0.62
N ASP A 64 16.31 15.33 0.76
CA ASP A 64 17.58 14.72 0.32
C ASP A 64 17.57 14.28 -1.15
N TRP A 65 16.57 14.66 -1.92
CA TRP A 65 16.43 14.29 -3.33
C TRP A 65 17.41 15.05 -4.23
N THR A 66 18.23 14.34 -5.03
CA THR A 66 19.27 14.97 -5.86
C THR A 66 19.11 14.80 -7.36
N ARG A 67 18.23 13.87 -7.81
CA ARG A 67 18.01 13.54 -9.23
C ARG A 67 16.79 14.24 -9.83
N GLY A 68 16.78 14.41 -11.15
CA GLY A 68 15.62 14.93 -11.88
C GLY A 68 14.48 13.90 -11.97
N GLN A 69 13.21 14.37 -11.88
CA GLN A 69 12.04 13.49 -12.05
C GLN A 69 11.95 12.99 -13.51
N GLY A 70 12.17 11.68 -13.72
CA GLY A 70 12.28 11.04 -15.02
C GLY A 70 13.67 11.24 -15.66
N GLU A 71 14.70 11.43 -14.87
CA GLU A 71 16.10 11.40 -15.33
C GLU A 71 16.48 9.96 -15.66
N GLU A 72 17.14 9.80 -16.83
CA GLU A 72 17.66 8.52 -17.29
C GLU A 72 19.17 8.50 -17.19
N ASP A 73 19.74 7.52 -16.51
CA ASP A 73 21.17 7.35 -16.34
C ASP A 73 21.50 5.86 -16.17
N ASP A 74 22.44 5.33 -16.93
CA ASP A 74 22.95 3.96 -16.86
C ASP A 74 21.85 2.87 -16.81
N ASN A 75 20.89 2.91 -17.72
CA ASN A 75 19.71 2.04 -17.78
C ASN A 75 18.75 2.16 -16.59
N ARG A 76 18.81 3.21 -15.83
CA ARG A 76 17.90 3.51 -14.72
C ARG A 76 17.06 4.73 -15.03
N ILE A 77 15.85 4.72 -14.52
CA ILE A 77 14.95 5.86 -14.55
C ILE A 77 14.74 6.30 -13.10
N TYR A 78 15.18 7.52 -12.79
CA TYR A 78 15.04 8.12 -11.47
C TYR A 78 13.75 8.93 -11.37
N GLY A 79 13.12 8.89 -10.22
CA GLY A 79 11.92 9.68 -9.96
C GLY A 79 11.05 9.07 -8.87
N ARG A 80 10.38 9.89 -8.08
CA ARG A 80 9.41 9.43 -7.11
C ARG A 80 8.27 8.69 -7.81
N GLY A 81 7.99 7.46 -7.36
CA GLY A 81 7.03 6.56 -7.97
C GLY A 81 7.60 5.70 -9.11
N THR A 82 8.92 5.71 -9.36
CA THR A 82 9.51 4.78 -10.32
C THR A 82 9.40 3.34 -9.86
N VAL A 83 9.59 3.11 -8.57
CA VAL A 83 9.42 1.82 -7.90
C VAL A 83 7.99 1.69 -7.38
N ASP A 84 7.48 2.72 -6.70
CA ASP A 84 6.21 2.69 -5.98
C ASP A 84 5.24 3.79 -6.48
N MET A 85 4.28 3.46 -7.44
CA MET A 85 4.44 2.34 -8.35
C MET A 85 4.11 2.77 -9.79
N LYS A 86 4.41 4.06 -10.16
CA LYS A 86 4.12 4.60 -11.51
C LYS A 86 4.91 3.89 -12.62
N GLY A 87 6.07 3.26 -12.30
CA GLY A 87 6.78 2.41 -13.25
C GLY A 87 5.95 1.21 -13.69
N ALA A 88 5.39 0.46 -12.74
CA ALA A 88 4.46 -0.63 -13.03
C ALA A 88 3.22 -0.14 -13.79
N CYS A 89 2.64 1.01 -13.39
CA CYS A 89 1.50 1.60 -14.10
C CYS A 89 1.81 1.92 -15.56
N ALA A 90 3.01 2.37 -15.88
CA ALA A 90 3.45 2.61 -17.25
C ALA A 90 3.51 1.29 -18.05
N ALA A 91 4.11 0.24 -17.49
CA ALA A 91 4.14 -1.09 -18.11
C ALA A 91 2.73 -1.65 -18.33
N MET A 92 1.80 -1.44 -17.39
CA MET A 92 0.39 -1.84 -17.51
C MET A 92 -0.33 -1.14 -18.67
N ILE A 93 -0.09 0.16 -18.88
CA ILE A 93 -0.68 0.91 -19.99
C ILE A 93 -0.20 0.34 -21.34
N GLU A 94 1.11 0.11 -21.49
CA GLU A 94 1.69 -0.41 -22.74
C GLU A 94 1.29 -1.88 -22.98
N ALA A 95 1.24 -2.72 -21.94
CA ALA A 95 0.74 -4.09 -22.04
C ALA A 95 -0.74 -4.12 -22.45
N ALA A 96 -1.58 -3.28 -21.83
CA ALA A 96 -2.98 -3.17 -22.20
C ALA A 96 -3.14 -2.73 -23.67
N ALA A 97 -2.34 -1.77 -24.15
CA ALA A 97 -2.35 -1.35 -25.56
C ALA A 97 -2.01 -2.50 -26.51
N THR A 98 -1.06 -3.36 -26.13
CA THR A 98 -0.70 -4.55 -26.91
C THR A 98 -1.83 -5.57 -26.94
N LEU A 99 -2.41 -5.88 -25.76
CA LEU A 99 -3.54 -6.82 -25.65
C LEU A 99 -4.76 -6.35 -26.43
N VAL A 100 -5.04 -5.04 -26.46
CA VAL A 100 -6.14 -4.47 -27.28
C VAL A 100 -5.88 -4.68 -28.76
N ARG A 101 -4.64 -4.45 -29.26
CA ARG A 101 -4.28 -4.72 -30.66
C ARG A 101 -4.46 -6.19 -31.05
N GLU A 102 -4.31 -7.09 -30.07
CA GLU A 102 -4.48 -8.54 -30.23
C GLU A 102 -5.93 -9.00 -29.95
N GLU A 103 -6.84 -8.07 -29.73
CA GLU A 103 -8.25 -8.33 -29.36
C GLU A 103 -8.41 -9.17 -28.08
N VAL A 104 -7.43 -9.14 -27.16
CA VAL A 104 -7.46 -9.81 -25.87
C VAL A 104 -8.15 -8.94 -24.84
N PRO A 105 -9.19 -9.44 -24.13
CA PRO A 105 -9.88 -8.68 -23.08
C PRO A 105 -8.94 -8.36 -21.90
N VAL A 106 -8.95 -7.11 -21.47
CA VAL A 106 -8.13 -6.62 -20.34
C VAL A 106 -8.87 -5.53 -19.58
N THR A 107 -8.60 -5.44 -18.29
CA THR A 107 -9.02 -4.34 -17.42
C THR A 107 -7.80 -3.73 -16.76
N VAL A 108 -7.76 -2.40 -16.67
CA VAL A 108 -6.75 -1.65 -15.91
C VAL A 108 -7.49 -0.80 -14.89
N ALA A 109 -7.02 -0.81 -13.65
CA ALA A 109 -7.54 0.02 -12.57
C ALA A 109 -6.38 0.79 -11.92
N PHE A 110 -6.56 2.11 -11.77
CA PHE A 110 -5.60 2.96 -11.08
C PHE A 110 -6.30 3.76 -10.01
N THR A 111 -5.76 3.72 -8.79
CA THR A 111 -6.18 4.50 -7.62
C THR A 111 -5.27 5.72 -7.41
N THR A 112 -5.62 6.60 -6.49
CA THR A 112 -4.87 7.85 -6.21
C THR A 112 -4.78 8.19 -4.72
N ASP A 113 -4.96 7.22 -3.86
CA ASP A 113 -4.96 7.38 -2.41
C ASP A 113 -4.45 6.12 -1.68
N GLU A 114 -3.64 5.32 -2.35
CA GLU A 114 -3.08 4.09 -1.78
C GLU A 114 -2.18 4.39 -0.58
N GLU A 115 -1.33 5.39 -0.73
CA GLU A 115 -0.34 5.81 0.27
C GLU A 115 -0.96 6.42 1.54
N GLU A 116 -2.28 6.57 1.60
CA GLU A 116 -2.97 7.15 2.74
C GLU A 116 -4.10 6.26 3.27
N GLN A 117 -5.27 6.26 2.64
CA GLN A 117 -6.50 5.68 3.16
C GLN A 117 -7.06 4.51 2.34
N MET A 118 -6.57 4.30 1.12
CA MET A 118 -7.06 3.27 0.18
C MET A 118 -8.58 3.32 0.00
N VAL A 119 -9.16 4.52 -0.14
CA VAL A 119 -10.60 4.72 -0.30
C VAL A 119 -11.03 4.42 -1.73
N GLY A 120 -10.22 4.81 -2.71
CA GLY A 120 -10.48 4.65 -4.15
C GLY A 120 -10.71 3.20 -4.55
N VAL A 121 -9.93 2.28 -4.02
CA VAL A 121 -10.05 0.85 -4.32
C VAL A 121 -11.41 0.27 -3.93
N ASN A 122 -12.10 0.82 -2.90
CA ASN A 122 -13.42 0.36 -2.51
C ASN A 122 -14.45 0.53 -3.66
N SER A 123 -14.32 1.61 -4.45
CA SER A 123 -15.15 1.81 -5.64
C SER A 123 -14.74 0.90 -6.79
N VAL A 124 -13.46 0.59 -6.91
CA VAL A 124 -12.95 -0.32 -7.95
C VAL A 124 -13.45 -1.74 -7.74
N ILE A 125 -13.42 -2.29 -6.52
CA ILE A 125 -13.83 -3.67 -6.24
C ILE A 125 -15.34 -3.91 -6.44
N GLU A 126 -16.15 -2.86 -6.45
CA GLU A 126 -17.58 -2.94 -6.79
C GLU A 126 -17.83 -3.13 -8.28
N GLU A 127 -16.84 -2.81 -9.13
CA GLU A 127 -16.99 -2.92 -10.57
C GLU A 127 -17.12 -4.39 -11.02
N PRO A 128 -18.12 -4.71 -11.85
CA PRO A 128 -18.32 -6.07 -12.33
C PRO A 128 -17.11 -6.67 -13.07
N ALA A 129 -16.22 -5.84 -13.60
CA ALA A 129 -15.01 -6.27 -14.28
C ALA A 129 -14.04 -6.96 -13.29
N VAL A 130 -13.94 -6.48 -12.06
CA VAL A 130 -13.09 -7.04 -11.01
C VAL A 130 -13.53 -8.47 -10.65
N ARG A 131 -14.82 -8.66 -10.37
CA ARG A 131 -15.39 -9.99 -10.05
C ARG A 131 -15.23 -11.00 -11.18
N ARG A 132 -15.24 -10.54 -12.45
CA ARG A 132 -15.10 -11.37 -13.64
C ARG A 132 -13.67 -11.56 -14.10
N ALA A 133 -12.71 -10.87 -13.50
CA ALA A 133 -11.32 -11.01 -13.88
C ALA A 133 -10.83 -12.44 -13.71
N LYS A 134 -10.07 -12.94 -14.66
CA LYS A 134 -9.46 -14.26 -14.67
C LYS A 134 -8.30 -14.34 -13.66
N GLY A 135 -7.65 -13.22 -13.39
CA GLY A 135 -6.66 -12.97 -12.38
C GLY A 135 -6.45 -11.48 -12.23
N ILE A 136 -5.96 -11.07 -11.08
CA ILE A 136 -5.66 -9.68 -10.73
C ILE A 136 -4.18 -9.61 -10.37
N ILE A 137 -3.46 -8.71 -11.01
CA ILE A 137 -2.06 -8.42 -10.68
C ILE A 137 -2.03 -7.01 -10.10
N VAL A 138 -1.63 -6.90 -8.83
CA VAL A 138 -1.34 -5.64 -8.14
C VAL A 138 0.14 -5.36 -8.32
N GLY A 139 0.49 -4.26 -8.96
CA GLY A 139 1.83 -4.02 -9.50
C GLY A 139 2.82 -3.40 -8.52
N GLU A 140 2.65 -3.64 -7.23
CA GLU A 140 3.56 -3.18 -6.19
C GLU A 140 4.96 -3.78 -6.32
N PRO A 141 6.00 -3.05 -5.88
CA PRO A 141 7.38 -3.46 -6.07
C PRO A 141 7.72 -4.75 -5.31
N THR A 142 8.13 -5.77 -6.04
CA THR A 142 8.54 -7.07 -5.49
C THR A 142 9.82 -7.59 -6.14
N ALA A 143 10.55 -6.73 -6.85
CA ALA A 143 11.67 -7.14 -7.72
C ALA A 143 11.26 -8.28 -8.67
N LEU A 144 10.04 -8.20 -9.22
CA LEU A 144 9.42 -9.20 -10.10
C LEU A 144 9.33 -10.61 -9.50
N CYS A 145 9.24 -10.73 -8.18
CA CYS A 145 8.95 -11.99 -7.50
C CYS A 145 7.45 -12.02 -7.15
N PRO A 146 6.64 -12.98 -7.67
CA PRO A 146 5.23 -13.05 -7.33
C PRO A 146 5.01 -13.19 -5.83
N ALA A 147 4.33 -12.24 -5.19
CA ALA A 147 4.03 -12.29 -3.78
C ALA A 147 2.59 -12.76 -3.57
N TYR A 148 2.45 -13.82 -2.78
CA TYR A 148 1.17 -14.46 -2.48
C TYR A 148 0.62 -14.12 -1.10
N ARG A 149 1.42 -13.43 -0.27
CA ARG A 149 1.03 -13.06 1.10
C ARG A 149 1.62 -11.71 1.46
N GLU A 150 0.81 -10.90 2.14
CA GLU A 150 1.22 -9.65 2.78
C GLU A 150 0.68 -9.55 4.21
N LYS A 151 1.27 -8.65 5.01
CA LYS A 151 0.79 -8.37 6.36
C LYS A 151 -0.40 -7.43 6.34
N GLY A 152 -1.31 -7.63 7.30
CA GLY A 152 -2.33 -6.65 7.64
C GLY A 152 -1.75 -5.44 8.34
N MET A 153 -2.54 -4.40 8.42
CA MET A 153 -2.21 -3.12 9.05
C MET A 153 -3.27 -2.74 10.08
N PHE A 154 -2.82 -2.31 11.26
CA PHE A 154 -3.68 -1.78 12.30
C PHE A 154 -3.03 -0.50 12.85
N ARG A 155 -3.53 0.65 12.43
CA ARG A 155 -3.06 1.97 12.88
C ARG A 155 -4.02 2.54 13.89
N PHE A 156 -3.49 3.04 15.00
CA PHE A 156 -4.31 3.64 16.03
C PHE A 156 -3.55 4.74 16.78
N ARG A 157 -4.33 5.63 17.36
CA ARG A 157 -3.86 6.69 18.25
C ARG A 157 -4.19 6.33 19.68
N LEU A 158 -3.19 6.38 20.55
CA LEU A 158 -3.34 6.21 21.97
C LEU A 158 -3.22 7.58 22.65
N THR A 159 -4.22 7.95 23.45
CA THR A 159 -4.24 9.22 24.20
C THR A 159 -4.40 8.94 25.69
N THR A 160 -3.53 9.52 26.50
CA THR A 160 -3.68 9.57 27.96
C THR A 160 -4.04 10.98 28.40
N MET A 161 -4.93 11.05 29.36
CA MET A 161 -5.41 12.31 29.94
C MET A 161 -4.92 12.45 31.36
N GLY A 162 -4.56 13.67 31.73
CA GLY A 162 -4.07 14.05 33.04
C GLY A 162 -4.76 15.26 33.59
N LYS A 163 -4.09 15.91 34.54
CA LYS A 163 -4.54 17.15 35.14
C LYS A 163 -3.34 18.07 35.33
N ALA A 164 -3.38 19.25 34.73
CA ALA A 164 -2.34 20.25 34.85
C ALA A 164 -2.17 20.72 36.32
N ALA A 165 -0.92 20.92 36.71
CA ALA A 165 -0.54 21.55 37.99
C ALA A 165 0.84 22.19 37.81
N HIS A 166 1.26 22.99 38.78
CA HIS A 166 2.63 23.53 38.80
C HIS A 166 3.63 22.40 39.03
N SER A 167 4.71 22.35 38.25
CA SER A 167 5.70 21.24 38.30
C SER A 167 6.39 21.08 39.65
N SER A 168 6.44 22.11 40.49
CA SER A 168 6.93 22.02 41.87
C SER A 168 5.98 21.32 42.85
N GLN A 169 4.73 21.10 42.44
CA GLN A 169 3.70 20.45 43.24
C GLN A 169 2.95 19.40 42.37
N PRO A 170 3.64 18.41 41.83
CA PRO A 170 3.08 17.46 40.87
C PRO A 170 1.94 16.61 41.48
N TRP A 171 1.93 16.43 42.78
CA TRP A 171 0.85 15.71 43.50
C TRP A 171 -0.53 16.38 43.45
N LEU A 172 -0.63 17.63 42.99
CA LEU A 172 -1.92 18.33 42.78
C LEU A 172 -2.45 18.09 41.34
N GLY A 173 -1.63 17.49 40.47
CA GLY A 173 -1.95 17.13 39.11
C GLY A 173 -1.99 15.64 38.88
N GLU A 174 -2.17 15.27 37.61
CA GLU A 174 -2.01 13.91 37.10
C GLU A 174 -1.22 14.00 35.80
N ASP A 175 -0.08 13.32 35.75
CA ASP A 175 0.85 13.43 34.62
C ASP A 175 0.47 12.48 33.49
N ALA A 176 0.00 13.05 32.37
CA ALA A 176 -0.40 12.29 31.19
C ALA A 176 0.82 11.65 30.48
N VAL A 177 2.01 12.29 30.51
CA VAL A 177 3.23 11.73 29.94
C VAL A 177 3.67 10.50 30.72
N LEU A 178 3.58 10.53 32.04
CA LEU A 178 3.88 9.37 32.88
C LEU A 178 2.88 8.23 32.65
N LYS A 179 1.58 8.54 32.50
CA LYS A 179 0.57 7.53 32.14
C LYS A 179 0.87 6.90 30.77
N MET A 180 1.26 7.71 29.78
CA MET A 180 1.67 7.19 28.46
C MET A 180 2.89 6.28 28.57
N HIS A 181 3.89 6.65 29.36
CA HIS A 181 5.04 5.80 29.61
C HIS A 181 4.62 4.39 30.08
N TYR A 182 3.69 4.30 31.04
CA TYR A 182 3.20 2.99 31.50
C TYR A 182 2.44 2.23 30.40
N CYS A 183 1.68 2.92 29.57
CA CYS A 183 1.03 2.26 28.42
C CYS A 183 2.06 1.69 27.43
N LEU A 184 3.07 2.49 27.08
CA LEU A 184 4.12 2.07 26.15
C LEU A 184 4.97 0.92 26.72
N ASP A 185 5.34 0.96 27.99
CA ASP A 185 6.09 -0.10 28.66
C ASP A 185 5.37 -1.46 28.55
N ARG A 186 4.05 -1.48 28.69
CA ARG A 186 3.24 -2.70 28.50
C ARG A 186 3.18 -3.20 27.06
N LEU A 187 3.38 -2.32 26.08
CA LEU A 187 3.39 -2.65 24.66
C LEU A 187 4.79 -2.98 24.12
N LEU A 188 5.87 -2.63 24.84
CA LEU A 188 7.25 -2.86 24.41
C LEU A 188 7.53 -4.32 24.06
N ASP A 189 7.04 -5.26 24.86
CA ASP A 189 7.23 -6.69 24.59
C ASP A 189 6.66 -7.08 23.22
N LEU A 190 5.56 -6.46 22.79
CA LEU A 190 4.97 -6.72 21.47
C LEU A 190 5.84 -6.15 20.34
N ALA A 191 6.46 -4.99 20.58
CA ALA A 191 7.41 -4.38 19.64
C ALA A 191 8.72 -5.16 19.56
N GLU A 192 9.22 -5.70 20.69
CA GLU A 192 10.47 -6.47 20.75
C GLU A 192 10.33 -7.88 20.16
N ILE A 193 9.16 -8.52 20.28
CA ILE A 193 8.86 -9.82 19.65
C ILE A 193 8.91 -9.70 18.10
N SER A 194 8.81 -8.51 17.58
CA SER A 194 8.88 -8.22 16.15
C SER A 194 10.25 -8.41 15.49
N SER A 195 11.21 -9.03 16.14
CA SER A 195 12.52 -9.35 15.56
C SER A 195 12.50 -10.32 14.38
N GLN A 196 11.38 -11.02 14.12
CA GLN A 196 11.16 -11.80 12.92
C GLN A 196 10.60 -10.90 11.80
N ARG A 197 11.49 -10.20 11.13
CA ARG A 197 11.26 -9.07 10.23
C ARG A 197 10.18 -9.29 9.14
N SER A 198 10.17 -10.42 8.47
CA SER A 198 9.23 -10.66 7.35
C SER A 198 7.96 -11.41 7.74
N THR A 199 8.00 -12.31 8.72
CA THR A 199 6.91 -13.25 9.01
C THR A 199 6.17 -13.00 10.32
N GLY A 200 6.75 -12.23 11.26
CA GLY A 200 6.16 -11.92 12.57
C GLY A 200 5.36 -10.62 12.59
N MET A 201 4.59 -10.41 13.67
CA MET A 201 3.97 -9.12 13.95
C MET A 201 5.06 -8.07 14.21
N THR A 202 4.86 -6.85 13.71
CA THR A 202 5.71 -5.70 14.02
C THR A 202 4.89 -4.56 14.61
N MET A 203 5.49 -3.75 15.48
CA MET A 203 4.85 -2.56 16.08
C MET A 203 5.85 -1.41 16.04
N CYS A 204 5.41 -0.27 15.54
CA CYS A 204 6.16 0.98 15.50
C CYS A 204 5.42 2.06 16.28
N PHE A 205 6.11 2.72 17.21
CA PHE A 205 5.63 3.95 17.87
C PHE A 205 6.09 5.12 17.00
N SER A 206 5.22 5.58 16.10
CA SER A 206 5.60 6.50 15.01
C SER A 206 5.76 7.93 15.50
N THR A 207 4.89 8.37 16.42
CA THR A 207 4.95 9.72 16.99
C THR A 207 4.66 9.68 18.49
N ILE A 208 5.17 10.66 19.24
CA ILE A 208 4.75 10.91 20.61
C ILE A 208 4.78 12.41 20.90
N GLN A 209 3.70 12.94 21.43
CA GLN A 209 3.55 14.35 21.78
C GLN A 209 2.84 14.50 23.14
N GLY A 210 3.44 15.25 24.07
CA GLY A 210 2.84 15.44 25.40
C GLY A 210 3.38 16.64 26.14
N GLY A 211 2.52 17.26 26.98
CA GLY A 211 2.83 18.45 27.75
C GLY A 211 2.97 19.73 26.93
N ALA A 212 2.83 20.87 27.59
CA ALA A 212 2.89 22.19 26.94
C ALA A 212 4.15 22.97 27.33
N LYS A 213 4.65 22.81 28.58
CA LYS A 213 5.82 23.53 29.13
C LYS A 213 6.49 22.70 30.20
N ASN A 214 7.78 22.93 30.41
CA ASN A 214 8.61 22.23 31.39
C ASN A 214 8.25 22.48 32.87
N ASN A 215 7.48 23.55 33.16
CA ASN A 215 7.05 23.91 34.52
C ASN A 215 5.55 23.60 34.79
N VAL A 216 4.92 22.77 33.94
CA VAL A 216 3.52 22.35 34.05
C VAL A 216 3.43 20.83 33.92
N VAL A 217 2.70 20.19 34.83
CA VAL A 217 2.35 18.77 34.72
C VAL A 217 1.51 18.56 33.46
N ALA A 218 1.87 17.58 32.64
CA ALA A 218 1.18 17.32 31.38
C ALA A 218 -0.25 16.83 31.59
N ASP A 219 -1.21 17.50 30.97
CA ASP A 219 -2.63 17.13 31.02
C ASP A 219 -3.08 16.26 29.84
N ARG A 220 -2.24 16.11 28.82
CA ARG A 220 -2.45 15.24 27.67
C ARG A 220 -1.15 14.73 27.09
N CYS A 221 -1.15 13.45 26.67
CA CYS A 221 -0.10 12.86 25.84
C CYS A 221 -0.75 11.96 24.78
N THR A 222 -0.22 11.99 23.59
CA THR A 222 -0.75 11.23 22.44
C THR A 222 0.41 10.57 21.71
N THR A 223 0.21 9.33 21.24
CA THR A 223 1.13 8.60 20.38
C THR A 223 0.36 7.95 19.23
N GLU A 224 0.97 7.85 18.07
CA GLU A 224 0.47 7.09 16.92
C GLU A 224 1.28 5.81 16.80
N ILE A 225 0.59 4.71 16.56
CA ILE A 225 1.18 3.36 16.55
C ILE A 225 0.72 2.64 15.28
N ASP A 226 1.69 2.10 14.54
CA ASP A 226 1.47 1.24 13.38
C ASP A 226 1.81 -0.21 13.74
N VAL A 227 0.85 -1.12 13.59
CA VAL A 227 1.03 -2.55 13.80
C VAL A 227 0.85 -3.28 12.49
N ARG A 228 1.85 -4.11 12.12
CA ARG A 228 1.76 -5.03 10.98
C ARG A 228 1.64 -6.45 11.50
N PHE A 229 0.66 -7.19 11.02
CA PHE A 229 0.36 -8.53 11.54
C PHE A 229 0.20 -9.55 10.40
N PRO A 230 0.78 -10.75 10.56
CA PRO A 230 0.61 -11.83 9.60
C PRO A 230 -0.67 -12.64 9.88
N LEU A 231 -1.14 -13.39 8.88
CA LEU A 231 -2.08 -14.47 9.11
C LEU A 231 -1.49 -15.54 10.08
N PRO A 232 -2.30 -16.19 10.90
CA PRO A 232 -3.77 -16.21 10.89
C PRO A 232 -4.42 -15.10 11.75
N GLN A 233 -3.64 -14.14 12.28
CA GLN A 233 -4.16 -13.05 13.08
C GLN A 233 -5.06 -12.13 12.24
N THR A 234 -6.12 -11.64 12.88
CA THR A 234 -7.04 -10.65 12.35
C THR A 234 -6.85 -9.31 13.05
N SER A 235 -7.37 -8.23 12.48
CA SER A 235 -7.38 -6.93 13.14
C SER A 235 -8.08 -6.96 14.50
N HIS A 236 -9.11 -7.81 14.65
CA HIS A 236 -9.79 -8.02 15.92
C HIS A 236 -8.88 -8.65 16.97
N ASP A 237 -8.08 -9.66 16.59
CA ASP A 237 -7.11 -10.29 17.49
C ASP A 237 -6.06 -9.26 17.94
N ILE A 238 -5.59 -8.39 17.04
CA ILE A 238 -4.62 -7.33 17.35
C ILE A 238 -5.23 -6.33 18.33
N HIS A 239 -6.47 -5.88 18.09
CA HIS A 239 -7.20 -5.01 19.01
C HIS A 239 -7.28 -5.63 20.41
N ASP A 240 -7.69 -6.90 20.50
CA ASP A 240 -7.84 -7.60 21.77
C ASP A 240 -6.51 -7.80 22.51
N ILE A 241 -5.42 -8.09 21.79
CA ILE A 241 -4.06 -8.17 22.34
C ILE A 241 -3.69 -6.84 22.99
N ILE A 242 -3.90 -5.71 22.28
CA ILE A 242 -3.57 -4.36 22.77
C ILE A 242 -4.41 -4.02 24.02
N VAL A 243 -5.73 -4.19 23.95
CA VAL A 243 -6.64 -3.88 25.06
C VAL A 243 -6.32 -4.74 26.29
N ASN A 244 -6.01 -6.01 26.12
CA ASN A 244 -5.62 -6.89 27.22
C ASN A 244 -4.29 -6.48 27.85
N ARG A 245 -3.29 -6.05 27.07
CA ARG A 245 -2.00 -5.56 27.56
C ARG A 245 -2.16 -4.26 28.36
N LEU A 246 -3.04 -3.37 27.90
CA LEU A 246 -3.29 -2.08 28.55
C LEU A 246 -4.32 -2.14 29.70
N ARG A 247 -4.76 -3.34 30.09
CA ARG A 247 -5.73 -3.50 31.16
C ARG A 247 -5.23 -2.88 32.47
N GLY A 248 -6.04 -1.99 33.05
CA GLY A 248 -5.74 -1.26 34.28
C GLY A 248 -5.10 0.10 34.07
N GLU A 249 -4.69 0.42 32.83
CA GLU A 249 -4.26 1.79 32.48
C GLU A 249 -5.44 2.68 32.09
N SER A 250 -5.23 4.00 32.21
CA SER A 250 -6.25 4.99 31.81
C SER A 250 -5.87 5.64 30.50
N TYR A 251 -6.50 5.22 29.44
CA TYR A 251 -6.24 5.68 28.07
C TYR A 251 -7.53 5.77 27.25
N ARG A 252 -7.44 6.44 26.12
CA ARG A 252 -8.37 6.35 25.00
C ARG A 252 -7.60 5.83 23.78
N MET A 253 -8.20 4.89 23.06
CA MET A 253 -7.69 4.38 21.80
C MET A 253 -8.66 4.74 20.68
N ASP A 254 -8.16 5.43 19.67
CA ASP A 254 -8.88 5.74 18.43
C ASP A 254 -8.20 4.95 17.31
N VAL A 255 -8.95 4.07 16.65
CA VAL A 255 -8.46 3.29 15.51
C VAL A 255 -8.59 4.17 14.27
N ASP A 256 -7.47 4.47 13.63
CA ASP A 256 -7.41 5.36 12.48
C ASP A 256 -7.55 4.59 11.17
N TYR A 257 -6.94 3.38 11.07
CA TYR A 257 -6.99 2.57 9.85
C TYR A 257 -6.80 1.08 10.13
N VAL A 258 -7.51 0.25 9.35
CA VAL A 258 -7.41 -1.21 9.41
C VAL A 258 -7.42 -1.80 8.00
N LEU A 259 -6.47 -2.70 7.76
CA LEU A 259 -6.43 -3.56 6.59
C LEU A 259 -6.11 -4.98 7.03
N GLU A 260 -6.91 -5.96 6.63
CA GLU A 260 -6.65 -7.36 6.96
C GLU A 260 -5.44 -7.90 6.17
N ALA A 261 -4.76 -8.90 6.74
CA ALA A 261 -3.69 -9.59 6.04
C ALA A 261 -4.24 -10.39 4.85
N PHE A 262 -3.43 -10.52 3.81
CA PHE A 262 -3.79 -11.21 2.59
C PHE A 262 -2.95 -12.47 2.39
N GLU A 263 -3.59 -13.52 1.86
CA GLU A 263 -2.92 -14.72 1.35
C GLU A 263 -3.72 -15.30 0.18
N SER A 264 -3.04 -15.58 -0.92
CA SER A 264 -3.54 -16.42 -2.01
C SER A 264 -2.81 -17.77 -2.03
N ASP A 265 -3.36 -18.74 -2.71
CA ASP A 265 -2.68 -20.02 -2.89
C ASP A 265 -1.44 -19.87 -3.79
N PRO A 266 -0.20 -20.08 -3.29
CA PRO A 266 1.00 -19.97 -4.10
C PRO A 266 1.05 -20.99 -5.25
N SER A 267 0.29 -22.09 -5.16
CA SER A 267 0.16 -23.08 -6.24
C SER A 267 -1.01 -22.82 -7.19
N SER A 268 -1.74 -21.70 -6.99
CA SER A 268 -2.82 -21.32 -7.90
C SER A 268 -2.32 -21.19 -9.34
N PRO A 269 -3.16 -21.43 -10.37
CA PRO A 269 -2.73 -21.27 -11.77
C PRO A 269 -2.13 -19.89 -12.06
N LEU A 270 -2.62 -18.83 -11.39
CA LEU A 270 -2.08 -17.47 -11.53
C LEU A 270 -0.65 -17.39 -11.02
N ASN A 271 -0.43 -17.74 -9.74
CA ASN A 271 0.88 -17.65 -9.10
C ASN A 271 1.91 -18.59 -9.73
N ALA A 272 1.51 -19.82 -10.03
CA ALA A 272 2.37 -20.82 -10.67
C ALA A 272 2.82 -20.38 -12.08
N GLU A 273 1.91 -19.78 -12.87
CA GLU A 273 2.24 -19.29 -14.19
C GLU A 273 3.19 -18.10 -14.15
N MET A 274 2.95 -17.13 -13.24
CA MET A 274 3.83 -15.98 -13.05
C MET A 274 5.24 -16.42 -12.62
N SER A 275 5.34 -17.31 -11.62
CA SER A 275 6.63 -17.87 -11.17
C SER A 275 7.37 -18.61 -12.27
N ARG A 276 6.66 -19.39 -13.09
CA ARG A 276 7.24 -20.09 -14.22
C ARG A 276 7.78 -19.14 -15.29
N PHE A 277 7.04 -18.08 -15.61
CA PHE A 277 7.43 -17.08 -16.60
C PHE A 277 8.68 -16.31 -16.16
N LEU A 278 8.68 -15.85 -14.90
CA LEU A 278 9.77 -15.05 -14.32
C LEU A 278 10.98 -15.90 -13.86
N GLY A 279 10.79 -17.22 -13.70
CA GLY A 279 11.83 -18.09 -13.16
C GLY A 279 12.13 -17.86 -11.67
N THR A 280 11.14 -17.35 -10.90
CA THR A 280 11.29 -16.99 -9.50
C THR A 280 10.32 -17.77 -8.62
N GLU A 281 10.67 -17.98 -7.34
CA GLU A 281 9.77 -18.59 -6.37
C GLU A 281 8.82 -17.54 -5.78
N PRO A 282 7.58 -17.93 -5.40
CA PRO A 282 6.67 -17.02 -4.73
C PRO A 282 7.19 -16.56 -3.37
N ILE A 283 6.96 -15.28 -3.05
CA ILE A 283 7.46 -14.65 -1.82
C ILE A 283 6.33 -14.14 -0.91
N VAL A 284 6.73 -13.74 0.30
CA VAL A 284 5.91 -13.01 1.29
C VAL A 284 6.48 -11.62 1.42
N VAL A 285 5.63 -10.59 1.36
CA VAL A 285 6.03 -9.20 1.55
C VAL A 285 5.65 -8.67 2.93
N PRO A 286 6.46 -7.80 3.54
CA PRO A 286 6.22 -7.29 4.90
C PRO A 286 5.31 -6.06 4.96
N TYR A 287 5.06 -5.42 3.82
CA TYR A 287 4.19 -4.25 3.68
C TYR A 287 2.75 -4.66 3.33
N ALA A 288 1.86 -3.70 3.25
CA ALA A 288 0.45 -3.87 2.90
C ALA A 288 0.16 -3.11 1.62
N THR A 289 -0.76 -3.62 0.81
CA THR A 289 -1.18 -3.08 -0.48
C THR A 289 -2.70 -3.12 -0.61
N GLU A 290 -3.25 -2.77 -1.78
CA GLU A 290 -4.67 -2.95 -2.07
C GLU A 290 -5.10 -4.42 -2.31
N ALA A 291 -4.18 -5.40 -2.33
CA ALA A 291 -4.48 -6.79 -2.66
C ALA A 291 -5.58 -7.44 -1.78
N PRO A 292 -5.64 -7.20 -0.45
CA PRO A 292 -6.73 -7.73 0.40
C PRO A 292 -8.11 -7.25 -0.04
N LYS A 293 -8.22 -6.00 -0.50
CA LYS A 293 -9.49 -5.45 -0.99
C LYS A 293 -9.96 -6.20 -2.23
N TYR A 294 -9.07 -6.43 -3.19
CA TYR A 294 -9.36 -7.23 -4.38
C TYR A 294 -9.71 -8.68 -4.01
N ALA A 295 -8.95 -9.29 -3.10
CA ALA A 295 -9.15 -10.68 -2.67
C ALA A 295 -10.53 -10.89 -2.01
N SER A 296 -11.10 -9.88 -1.38
CA SER A 296 -12.43 -9.94 -0.78
C SER A 296 -13.55 -10.23 -1.80
N VAL A 297 -13.32 -9.94 -3.09
CA VAL A 297 -14.31 -10.11 -4.17
C VAL A 297 -13.86 -11.07 -5.27
N ASN A 298 -12.54 -11.32 -5.39
CA ASN A 298 -11.96 -12.25 -6.36
C ASN A 298 -10.67 -12.85 -5.77
N PRO A 299 -10.63 -14.15 -5.43
CA PRO A 299 -9.48 -14.75 -4.73
C PRO A 299 -8.23 -14.94 -5.61
N ARG A 300 -8.33 -14.68 -6.92
CA ARG A 300 -7.21 -14.82 -7.87
C ARG A 300 -6.42 -13.53 -7.94
N VAL A 301 -5.67 -13.23 -6.88
CA VAL A 301 -4.85 -12.03 -6.74
C VAL A 301 -3.40 -12.44 -6.53
N CYS A 302 -2.49 -11.73 -7.17
CA CYS A 302 -1.05 -11.80 -6.95
C CYS A 302 -0.48 -10.38 -6.94
N ILE A 303 0.49 -10.14 -6.08
CA ILE A 303 1.25 -8.88 -6.02
C ILE A 303 2.54 -9.12 -6.79
N CYS A 304 2.83 -8.30 -7.80
CA CYS A 304 4.07 -8.42 -8.55
C CYS A 304 4.32 -7.14 -9.34
N GLY A 305 5.46 -6.54 -9.11
CA GLY A 305 5.91 -5.35 -9.84
C GLY A 305 7.42 -5.21 -9.90
N PRO A 306 7.89 -4.31 -10.76
CA PRO A 306 9.31 -4.02 -10.94
C PRO A 306 9.86 -3.19 -9.78
N GLY A 307 11.16 -3.19 -9.62
CA GLY A 307 11.89 -2.41 -8.64
C GLY A 307 12.07 -3.10 -7.29
N ASP A 308 13.17 -2.74 -6.65
CA ASP A 308 13.49 -3.19 -5.30
C ASP A 308 12.63 -2.43 -4.27
N PRO A 309 11.79 -3.11 -3.48
CA PRO A 309 10.93 -2.44 -2.49
C PRO A 309 11.72 -1.63 -1.44
N ASP A 310 12.98 -1.95 -1.20
CA ASP A 310 13.83 -1.20 -0.26
C ASP A 310 14.19 0.21 -0.79
N LEU A 311 13.96 0.49 -2.08
CA LEU A 311 14.12 1.81 -2.69
C LEU A 311 12.85 2.67 -2.62
N ALA A 312 11.69 2.08 -2.36
CA ALA A 312 10.45 2.82 -2.17
C ALA A 312 10.59 3.83 -1.02
N HIS A 313 10.02 5.04 -1.19
CA HIS A 313 10.04 6.12 -0.19
C HIS A 313 11.44 6.66 0.18
N THR A 314 12.50 6.22 -0.52
CA THR A 314 13.86 6.75 -0.31
C THR A 314 14.17 7.92 -1.24
N ALA A 315 15.25 8.66 -0.94
CA ALA A 315 15.78 9.66 -1.87
C ALA A 315 16.39 8.97 -3.11
N ASP A 316 16.29 9.65 -4.25
CA ASP A 316 16.82 9.17 -5.53
C ASP A 316 16.32 7.77 -5.94
N GLU A 317 15.06 7.47 -5.61
CA GLU A 317 14.34 6.27 -6.04
C GLU A 317 14.49 6.07 -7.55
N PHE A 318 14.77 4.84 -7.95
CA PHE A 318 14.92 4.46 -9.35
C PHE A 318 14.44 3.04 -9.64
N VAL A 319 14.08 2.79 -10.89
CA VAL A 319 13.81 1.45 -11.42
C VAL A 319 14.75 1.17 -12.59
N GLU A 320 15.18 -0.07 -12.76
CA GLU A 320 15.94 -0.48 -13.94
C GLU A 320 15.02 -0.63 -15.15
N VAL A 321 15.42 -0.11 -16.30
CA VAL A 321 14.63 -0.19 -17.55
C VAL A 321 14.30 -1.65 -17.90
N ARG A 322 15.25 -2.57 -17.66
CA ARG A 322 15.04 -4.00 -17.88
C ARG A 322 13.86 -4.55 -17.09
N GLU A 323 13.69 -4.13 -15.83
CA GLU A 323 12.57 -4.61 -15.00
C GLU A 323 11.21 -4.10 -15.51
N LEU A 324 11.17 -2.90 -16.11
CA LEU A 324 9.95 -2.40 -16.76
C LEU A 324 9.62 -3.22 -18.01
N ASP A 325 10.61 -3.60 -18.80
CA ASP A 325 10.44 -4.45 -19.98
C ASP A 325 9.98 -5.86 -19.58
N GLU A 326 10.60 -6.45 -18.55
CA GLU A 326 10.21 -7.76 -18.01
C GLU A 326 8.78 -7.73 -17.43
N MET A 327 8.39 -6.65 -16.74
CA MET A 327 7.02 -6.46 -16.27
C MET A 327 6.02 -6.36 -17.43
N TYR A 328 6.34 -5.58 -18.46
CA TYR A 328 5.52 -5.50 -19.66
C TYR A 328 5.33 -6.88 -20.30
N ASP A 329 6.41 -7.65 -20.49
CA ASP A 329 6.37 -8.98 -21.09
C ASP A 329 5.53 -9.95 -20.25
N LEU A 330 5.66 -9.92 -18.91
CA LEU A 330 4.84 -10.69 -17.98
C LEU A 330 3.35 -10.36 -18.16
N LEU A 331 2.98 -9.08 -18.17
CA LEU A 331 1.58 -8.66 -18.26
C LEU A 331 0.94 -9.08 -19.59
N VAL A 332 1.68 -8.94 -20.70
CA VAL A 332 1.22 -9.41 -22.02
C VAL A 332 1.06 -10.93 -22.03
N HIS A 333 2.05 -11.66 -21.49
CA HIS A 333 1.98 -13.11 -21.36
C HIS A 333 0.75 -13.55 -20.56
N MET A 334 0.54 -12.98 -19.37
CA MET A 334 -0.61 -13.32 -18.52
C MET A 334 -1.95 -12.96 -19.18
N GLY A 335 -2.03 -11.84 -19.88
CA GLY A 335 -3.21 -11.46 -20.66
C GLY A 335 -3.59 -12.50 -21.72
N ARG A 336 -2.62 -13.01 -22.46
CA ARG A 336 -2.81 -14.05 -23.48
C ARG A 336 -3.22 -15.40 -22.87
N HIS A 337 -2.59 -15.81 -21.78
CA HIS A 337 -2.89 -17.07 -21.09
C HIS A 337 -4.29 -17.10 -20.43
N ALA A 338 -4.83 -15.94 -20.03
CA ALA A 338 -6.16 -15.86 -19.50
C ALA A 338 -7.28 -16.21 -20.52
N GLN A 339 -6.95 -16.44 -21.78
CA GLN A 339 -7.94 -16.80 -22.82
C GLN A 339 -8.19 -18.32 -22.92
N GLY A 340 -7.29 -19.15 -22.40
CA GLY A 340 -7.48 -20.62 -22.28
C GLY A 340 -8.24 -20.96 -21.02
#